data_2344ebf9e52e9686e124c3bd53aa1da6
#
_entry.id   2344ebf9e52e9686e124c3bd53aa1da6
#
_cell.length_a   1.000
_cell.length_b   1.000
_cell.length_c   1.000
_cell.angle_alpha   90.00
_cell.angle_beta   90.00
_cell.angle_gamma   90.00
#
_symmetry.space_group_name_H-M   'P 1'
#
loop_
_entity.id
_entity.type
_entity.pdbx_description
1 polymer ?
#
loop_
_entity_poly.entity_id
_entity_poly.type
_entity_poly.pdbx_seq_one_letter_code
_entity_poly.pdbx_strand_id
1 'polypeptide(L)'
;MKKNVFNMTKLTGKNFVITLLVCLAVVAAAGIYSYNKIADKLENQLKNNDSGTLSAEVTEPVNNEQKDIPKETEAETKNAIAETTIIEAAAPVAQTMVRPLNGKVINGFSGGELVKSKTLNVWKTHDGVDISGNLDEKVKSMTSGTVMSVKEDPIWGICVIIDHGNGVEGHYYNLSKDVTVTEGMEVAAGTVIGAVGDTAQCEIAEDPHLHFAVKENGEWVDPVAFLSAQGS
;
A
#
# COMPACT_ATOMS: atom_id res chain seq x y z
N MET A 1 8.55 -56.07 10.24
CA MET A 1 8.13 -54.66 10.34
C MET A 1 7.63 -54.38 11.75
N LYS A 2 8.41 -53.72 12.60
CA LYS A 2 8.02 -53.35 13.97
C LYS A 2 7.26 -52.02 13.92
N LYS A 3 5.97 -52.04 14.28
CA LYS A 3 5.16 -50.83 14.45
C LYS A 3 5.56 -50.17 15.76
N ASN A 4 6.15 -48.97 15.69
CA ASN A 4 6.35 -48.13 16.86
C ASN A 4 4.99 -47.55 17.26
N VAL A 5 4.40 -48.10 18.31
CA VAL A 5 3.22 -47.52 18.96
C VAL A 5 3.71 -46.41 19.87
N PHE A 6 3.38 -45.16 19.51
CA PHE A 6 3.64 -43.99 20.34
C PHE A 6 2.75 -44.07 21.58
N ASN A 7 3.34 -44.42 22.74
CA ASN A 7 2.63 -44.52 24.00
C ASN A 7 2.35 -43.11 24.55
N MET A 8 1.13 -42.61 24.34
CA MET A 8 0.66 -41.38 25.00
C MET A 8 0.49 -41.69 26.49
N THR A 9 1.50 -41.38 27.29
CA THR A 9 1.41 -41.36 28.73
C THR A 9 0.38 -40.34 29.16
N LYS A 10 -0.66 -40.76 29.93
CA LYS A 10 -1.63 -39.87 30.57
C LYS A 10 -0.86 -38.88 31.45
N LEU A 11 -0.78 -37.62 31.02
CA LEU A 11 -0.26 -36.52 31.84
C LEU A 11 -1.20 -36.29 33.00
N THR A 12 -0.78 -36.64 34.24
CA THR A 12 -1.51 -36.26 35.45
C THR A 12 -1.53 -34.72 35.56
N GLY A 13 -2.63 -34.13 36.04
CA GLY A 13 -2.89 -32.71 35.98
C GLY A 13 -1.76 -31.75 36.43
N LYS A 14 -0.91 -32.17 37.39
CA LYS A 14 0.27 -31.38 37.80
C LYS A 14 1.33 -31.30 36.70
N ASN A 15 1.61 -32.38 36.00
CA ASN A 15 2.61 -32.38 34.92
C ASN A 15 2.12 -31.63 33.69
N PHE A 16 0.81 -31.65 33.44
CA PHE A 16 0.20 -30.82 32.37
C PHE A 16 0.37 -29.34 32.62
N VAL A 17 0.10 -28.86 33.85
CA VAL A 17 0.27 -27.45 34.23
C VAL A 17 1.72 -26.98 34.12
N ILE A 18 2.68 -27.86 34.55
CA ILE A 18 4.11 -27.54 34.44
C ILE A 18 4.52 -27.42 32.96
N THR A 19 4.08 -28.37 32.12
CA THR A 19 4.39 -28.30 30.67
C THR A 19 3.82 -27.08 30.03
N LEU A 20 2.57 -26.68 30.37
CA LEU A 20 1.95 -25.46 29.86
C LEU A 20 2.72 -24.21 30.27
N LEU A 21 3.15 -24.11 31.54
CA LEU A 21 3.93 -22.98 32.02
C LEU A 21 5.30 -22.88 31.33
N VAL A 22 5.96 -24.02 31.10
CA VAL A 22 7.24 -24.04 30.34
C VAL A 22 7.03 -23.59 28.90
N CYS A 23 5.98 -24.05 28.23
CA CYS A 23 5.66 -23.59 26.87
C CYS A 23 5.38 -22.08 26.82
N LEU A 24 4.62 -21.54 27.78
CA LEU A 24 4.35 -20.11 27.87
C LEU A 24 5.64 -19.30 28.10
N ALA A 25 6.54 -19.80 28.98
CA ALA A 25 7.83 -19.14 29.21
C ALA A 25 8.71 -19.13 27.96
N VAL A 26 8.73 -20.20 27.18
CA VAL A 26 9.50 -20.26 25.91
C VAL A 26 8.93 -19.29 24.88
N VAL A 27 7.61 -19.20 24.75
CA VAL A 27 6.95 -18.26 23.83
C VAL A 27 7.24 -16.81 24.24
N ALA A 28 7.15 -16.50 25.54
CA ALA A 28 7.49 -15.16 26.06
C ALA A 28 8.95 -14.81 25.81
N ALA A 29 9.89 -15.73 26.06
CA ALA A 29 11.32 -15.51 25.80
C ALA A 29 11.61 -15.29 24.30
N ALA A 30 10.97 -16.06 23.41
CA ALA A 30 11.09 -15.88 21.98
C ALA A 30 10.51 -14.53 21.51
N GLY A 31 9.38 -14.09 22.10
CA GLY A 31 8.78 -12.79 21.84
C GLY A 31 9.71 -11.63 22.23
N ILE A 32 10.28 -11.68 23.44
CA ILE A 32 11.24 -10.68 23.92
C ILE A 32 12.50 -10.64 23.06
N TYR A 33 13.04 -11.80 22.68
CA TYR A 33 14.20 -11.90 21.79
C TYR A 33 13.95 -11.26 20.43
N SER A 34 12.78 -11.56 19.82
CA SER A 34 12.40 -10.97 18.54
C SER A 34 12.19 -9.46 18.63
N TYR A 35 11.55 -8.99 19.70
CA TYR A 35 11.36 -7.56 19.95
C TYR A 35 12.68 -6.80 20.07
N ASN A 36 13.61 -7.30 20.89
CA ASN A 36 14.91 -6.68 21.06
C ASN A 36 15.71 -6.64 19.75
N LYS A 37 15.68 -7.72 18.96
CA LYS A 37 16.37 -7.78 17.66
C LYS A 37 15.82 -6.76 16.65
N ILE A 38 14.50 -6.49 16.68
CA ILE A 38 13.88 -5.47 15.84
C ILE A 38 14.26 -4.07 16.34
N ALA A 39 14.23 -3.85 17.64
CA ALA A 39 14.62 -2.57 18.25
C ALA A 39 16.09 -2.21 17.93
N ASP A 40 17.02 -3.16 18.07
CA ASP A 40 18.44 -2.99 17.72
C ASP A 40 18.64 -2.67 16.24
N LYS A 41 17.86 -3.31 15.35
CA LYS A 41 17.91 -3.04 13.92
C LYS A 41 17.45 -1.63 13.59
N LEU A 42 16.37 -1.18 14.23
CA LEU A 42 15.81 0.17 14.05
C LEU A 42 16.80 1.25 14.55
N GLU A 43 17.40 1.05 15.74
CA GLU A 43 18.40 1.96 16.28
C GLU A 43 19.64 2.06 15.40
N ASN A 44 20.10 0.95 14.82
CA ASN A 44 21.21 0.94 13.87
C ASN A 44 20.89 1.64 12.55
N GLN A 45 19.64 1.56 12.07
CA GLN A 45 19.20 2.31 10.89
C GLN A 45 19.15 3.82 11.15
N LEU A 46 18.68 4.24 12.33
CA LEU A 46 18.66 5.65 12.74
C LEU A 46 20.07 6.21 12.85
N LYS A 47 21.02 5.48 13.43
CA LYS A 47 22.43 5.90 13.55
C LYS A 47 23.14 6.01 12.19
N ASN A 48 22.77 5.18 11.23
CA ASN A 48 23.37 5.22 9.89
C ASN A 48 22.82 6.36 9.01
N ASN A 49 21.63 6.88 9.32
CA ASN A 49 21.05 8.02 8.62
C ASN A 49 21.55 9.38 9.14
N ASP A 50 22.17 9.42 10.32
CA ASP A 50 22.69 10.67 10.93
C ASP A 50 24.15 10.97 10.56
N SER A 51 24.79 10.17 9.69
CA SER A 51 26.17 10.37 9.23
C SER A 51 26.28 10.99 7.83
N GLY A 52 25.24 11.68 7.38
CA GLY A 52 25.24 12.49 6.16
C GLY A 52 25.60 13.95 6.44
N THR A 53 26.79 14.22 6.97
CA THR A 53 27.30 15.58 7.19
C THR A 53 27.51 16.25 5.83
N LEU A 54 26.74 17.29 5.55
CA LEU A 54 26.97 18.26 4.48
C LEU A 54 28.28 19.01 4.76
N SER A 55 29.33 18.67 4.03
CA SER A 55 30.53 19.50 3.97
C SER A 55 30.31 20.58 2.93
N ALA A 56 29.98 21.77 3.39
CA ALA A 56 29.99 22.97 2.57
C ALA A 56 31.43 23.48 2.47
N GLU A 57 32.03 23.34 1.29
CA GLU A 57 33.29 23.99 0.96
C GLU A 57 33.01 25.39 0.43
N VAL A 58 33.37 26.37 1.25
CA VAL A 58 33.37 27.78 0.92
C VAL A 58 34.65 28.11 0.13
N THR A 59 34.51 28.59 -1.09
CA THR A 59 35.55 29.39 -1.75
C THR A 59 34.94 30.67 -2.33
N GLU A 60 35.27 31.79 -1.68
CA GLU A 60 35.20 33.17 -2.19
C GLU A 60 36.51 33.54 -2.90
N PRO A 61 36.63 34.79 -3.44
CA PRO A 61 35.84 35.47 -4.50
C PRO A 61 36.78 36.01 -5.61
N VAL A 62 36.24 36.36 -6.77
CA VAL A 62 36.91 37.37 -7.66
C VAL A 62 35.88 38.24 -8.37
N ASN A 63 36.06 39.46 -8.18
CA ASN A 63 35.60 40.81 -8.43
C ASN A 63 35.46 41.18 -9.93
N ASN A 64 34.59 42.22 -10.14
CA ASN A 64 34.51 43.23 -11.22
C ASN A 64 33.71 42.80 -12.50
N GLU A 65 32.80 43.56 -13.00
CA GLU A 65 32.72 45.03 -13.24
C GLU A 65 31.28 45.45 -13.57
N GLN A 66 31.00 46.65 -13.20
CA GLN A 66 29.89 47.54 -13.30
C GLN A 66 29.56 47.94 -14.77
N LYS A 67 28.26 47.98 -15.16
CA LYS A 67 27.75 49.09 -16.01
C LYS A 67 26.23 49.20 -16.05
N ASP A 68 25.79 50.34 -15.52
CA ASP A 68 24.72 51.30 -15.91
C ASP A 68 23.25 50.85 -15.99
N ILE A 69 22.52 51.54 -15.13
CA ILE A 69 21.08 51.84 -15.03
C ILE A 69 20.66 52.79 -16.17
N PRO A 70 19.40 52.73 -16.64
CA PRO A 70 18.51 53.85 -16.32
C PRO A 70 17.15 53.45 -15.75
N LYS A 71 16.75 54.29 -14.88
CA LYS A 71 15.61 54.59 -14.05
C LYS A 71 14.39 55.01 -14.88
N GLU A 72 13.24 54.87 -14.24
CA GLU A 72 11.93 55.55 -14.41
C GLU A 72 10.79 54.58 -14.82
N THR A 73 9.64 54.51 -14.18
CA THR A 73 8.83 55.51 -13.46
C THR A 73 7.75 54.80 -12.63
N GLU A 74 7.38 55.38 -11.51
CA GLU A 74 6.28 55.08 -10.61
C GLU A 74 4.90 55.11 -11.28
N ALA A 75 4.00 54.22 -10.87
CA ALA A 75 2.60 54.58 -10.66
C ALA A 75 1.94 53.65 -9.63
N GLU A 76 1.48 54.25 -8.58
CA GLU A 76 0.65 53.73 -7.50
C GLU A 76 -0.69 53.18 -8.01
N THR A 77 -1.21 52.15 -7.40
CA THR A 77 -2.61 52.15 -6.93
C THR A 77 -2.85 51.10 -5.85
N LYS A 78 -3.36 51.61 -4.75
CA LYS A 78 -3.86 50.88 -3.56
C LYS A 78 -5.07 50.04 -3.90
N ASN A 79 -5.19 48.99 -3.23
CA ASN A 79 -6.30 48.39 -2.48
C ASN A 79 -6.42 46.87 -2.73
N ALA A 80 -6.00 46.09 -1.78
CA ALA A 80 -6.42 44.70 -1.69
C ALA A 80 -7.15 44.52 -0.36
N ILE A 81 -8.41 44.39 -0.44
CA ILE A 81 -9.29 43.91 0.62
C ILE A 81 -8.97 42.42 0.80
N ALA A 82 -8.57 42.06 2.00
CA ALA A 82 -8.48 40.66 2.41
C ALA A 82 -9.90 40.10 2.45
N GLU A 83 -10.27 39.39 1.43
CA GLU A 83 -11.46 38.55 1.42
C GLU A 83 -11.13 37.21 2.11
N THR A 84 -11.54 37.12 3.38
CA THR A 84 -11.59 35.87 4.10
C THR A 84 -12.61 34.99 3.42
N THR A 85 -12.17 34.15 2.50
CA THR A 85 -13.02 33.12 1.93
C THR A 85 -13.27 32.10 3.04
N ILE A 86 -14.46 32.16 3.60
CA ILE A 86 -15.04 31.10 4.43
C ILE A 86 -15.10 29.88 3.51
N ILE A 87 -14.30 28.86 3.79
CA ILE A 87 -14.41 27.57 3.11
C ILE A 87 -15.71 26.97 3.63
N GLU A 88 -16.79 27.27 2.94
CA GLU A 88 -18.05 26.56 3.08
C GLU A 88 -17.76 25.09 2.81
N ALA A 89 -18.10 24.22 3.78
CA ALA A 89 -17.90 22.79 3.66
C ALA A 89 -18.51 22.34 2.33
N ALA A 90 -17.66 22.01 1.37
CA ALA A 90 -18.09 21.54 0.07
C ALA A 90 -18.98 20.33 0.27
N ALA A 91 -20.22 20.40 -0.26
CA ALA A 91 -21.09 19.25 -0.37
C ALA A 91 -20.29 18.11 -1.03
N PRO A 92 -20.56 16.84 -0.68
CA PRO A 92 -19.82 15.72 -1.24
C PRO A 92 -19.92 15.77 -2.78
N VAL A 93 -18.82 16.15 -3.42
CA VAL A 93 -18.71 16.08 -4.88
C VAL A 93 -18.80 14.61 -5.23
N ALA A 94 -19.78 14.23 -6.04
CA ALA A 94 -19.90 12.87 -6.52
C ALA A 94 -18.55 12.47 -7.15
N GLN A 95 -17.83 11.57 -6.50
CA GLN A 95 -16.51 11.15 -6.98
C GLN A 95 -16.72 10.32 -8.24
N THR A 96 -16.14 10.77 -9.34
CA THR A 96 -16.13 9.98 -10.58
C THR A 96 -15.40 8.68 -10.31
N MET A 97 -16.06 7.54 -10.57
CA MET A 97 -15.45 6.21 -10.46
C MET A 97 -15.14 5.65 -11.83
N VAL A 98 -13.98 5.03 -11.95
CA VAL A 98 -13.53 4.37 -13.17
C VAL A 98 -13.04 2.96 -12.86
N ARG A 99 -13.18 2.05 -13.82
CA ARG A 99 -12.59 0.71 -13.68
C ARG A 99 -11.06 0.80 -13.74
N PRO A 100 -10.35 0.19 -12.79
CA PRO A 100 -8.88 0.22 -12.77
C PRO A 100 -8.25 -0.42 -14.01
N LEU A 101 -8.89 -1.46 -14.56
CA LEU A 101 -8.46 -2.18 -15.75
C LEU A 101 -9.69 -2.59 -16.58
N ASN A 102 -9.59 -2.56 -17.91
CA ASN A 102 -10.65 -2.93 -18.83
C ASN A 102 -10.59 -4.42 -19.20
N GLY A 103 -10.60 -5.30 -18.20
CA GLY A 103 -10.55 -6.74 -18.38
C GLY A 103 -11.82 -7.45 -17.92
N LYS A 104 -11.83 -8.76 -18.10
CA LYS A 104 -12.86 -9.64 -17.51
C LYS A 104 -12.44 -10.03 -16.10
N VAL A 105 -13.38 -10.14 -15.18
CA VAL A 105 -13.12 -10.76 -13.88
C VAL A 105 -12.93 -12.26 -14.12
N ILE A 106 -11.73 -12.77 -13.78
CA ILE A 106 -11.36 -14.19 -13.90
C ILE A 106 -11.53 -14.93 -12.58
N ASN A 107 -11.30 -14.24 -11.45
CA ASN A 107 -11.61 -14.72 -10.11
C ASN A 107 -12.41 -13.63 -9.37
N GLY A 108 -13.53 -13.99 -8.79
CA GLY A 108 -14.44 -13.06 -8.10
C GLY A 108 -14.08 -12.91 -6.61
N PHE A 109 -14.61 -11.86 -6.00
CA PHE A 109 -14.63 -11.69 -4.54
C PHE A 109 -15.42 -12.84 -3.89
N SER A 110 -14.85 -13.46 -2.85
CA SER A 110 -15.43 -14.67 -2.25
C SER A 110 -16.42 -14.43 -1.11
N GLY A 111 -16.49 -13.19 -0.59
CA GLY A 111 -17.39 -12.85 0.52
C GLY A 111 -17.16 -13.67 1.79
N GLY A 112 -15.91 -14.11 2.01
CA GLY A 112 -15.56 -14.96 3.15
C GLY A 112 -15.70 -16.47 2.87
N GLU A 113 -16.23 -16.87 1.73
CA GLU A 113 -16.27 -18.27 1.33
C GLU A 113 -14.87 -18.76 0.91
N LEU A 114 -14.61 -20.05 1.11
CA LEU A 114 -13.36 -20.66 0.70
C LEU A 114 -13.40 -21.03 -0.78
N VAL A 115 -12.46 -20.53 -1.55
CA VAL A 115 -12.22 -20.87 -2.95
C VAL A 115 -10.87 -21.57 -3.11
N LYS A 116 -10.73 -22.43 -4.09
CA LYS A 116 -9.49 -23.16 -4.31
C LYS A 116 -8.50 -22.31 -5.10
N SER A 117 -7.35 -21.98 -4.48
CA SER A 117 -6.25 -21.33 -5.18
C SER A 117 -5.59 -22.30 -6.18
N LYS A 118 -5.44 -21.88 -7.42
CA LYS A 118 -4.77 -22.62 -8.49
C LYS A 118 -3.26 -22.70 -8.23
N THR A 119 -2.67 -21.58 -7.79
CA THR A 119 -1.22 -21.47 -7.51
C THR A 119 -0.83 -22.28 -6.27
N LEU A 120 -1.51 -22.03 -5.14
CA LEU A 120 -1.13 -22.63 -3.85
C LEU A 120 -1.74 -24.00 -3.61
N ASN A 121 -2.74 -24.40 -4.40
CA ASN A 121 -3.50 -25.65 -4.26
C ASN A 121 -4.15 -25.86 -2.87
N VAL A 122 -4.47 -24.74 -2.19
CA VAL A 122 -5.17 -24.69 -0.90
C VAL A 122 -6.51 -23.99 -1.04
N TRP A 123 -7.38 -24.17 -0.04
CA TRP A 123 -8.62 -23.41 0.08
C TRP A 123 -8.35 -22.15 0.89
N LYS A 124 -8.67 -20.98 0.34
CA LYS A 124 -8.50 -19.65 0.96
C LYS A 124 -9.66 -18.73 0.62
N THR A 125 -9.85 -17.64 1.34
CA THR A 125 -10.69 -16.53 0.90
C THR A 125 -10.02 -15.76 -0.24
N HIS A 126 -10.82 -15.07 -1.04
CA HIS A 126 -10.37 -14.14 -2.07
C HIS A 126 -10.99 -12.78 -1.80
N ASP A 127 -10.20 -11.87 -1.22
CA ASP A 127 -10.68 -10.61 -0.66
C ASP A 127 -10.70 -9.45 -1.68
N GLY A 128 -10.53 -9.79 -2.96
CA GLY A 128 -10.57 -8.89 -4.11
C GLY A 128 -11.17 -9.55 -5.34
N VAL A 129 -10.86 -9.00 -6.49
CA VAL A 129 -11.17 -9.57 -7.80
C VAL A 129 -9.92 -9.55 -8.67
N ASP A 130 -9.73 -10.62 -9.45
CA ASP A 130 -8.67 -10.66 -10.46
C ASP A 130 -9.26 -10.24 -11.80
N ILE A 131 -8.72 -9.16 -12.35
CA ILE A 131 -9.16 -8.60 -13.63
C ILE A 131 -8.10 -8.94 -14.67
N SER A 132 -8.47 -9.75 -15.68
CA SER A 132 -7.54 -10.14 -16.74
C SER A 132 -7.01 -8.94 -17.52
N GLY A 133 -5.72 -8.97 -17.85
CA GLY A 133 -5.05 -7.95 -18.66
C GLY A 133 -3.82 -8.52 -19.33
N ASN A 134 -3.19 -7.75 -20.21
CA ASN A 134 -1.90 -8.09 -20.75
C ASN A 134 -0.79 -7.57 -19.82
N LEU A 135 0.37 -8.21 -19.81
CA LEU A 135 1.53 -7.63 -19.15
C LEU A 135 1.76 -6.20 -19.67
N ASP A 136 2.14 -5.31 -18.77
CA ASP A 136 2.36 -3.87 -19.02
C ASP A 136 1.11 -3.07 -19.44
N GLU A 137 -0.09 -3.67 -19.38
CA GLU A 137 -1.34 -2.93 -19.55
C GLU A 137 -1.55 -1.94 -18.39
N LYS A 138 -1.90 -0.68 -18.74
CA LYS A 138 -1.97 0.41 -17.76
C LYS A 138 -3.09 0.22 -16.74
N VAL A 139 -2.72 0.25 -15.47
CA VAL A 139 -3.62 0.22 -14.32
C VAL A 139 -3.88 1.65 -13.85
N LYS A 140 -5.14 1.96 -13.55
CA LYS A 140 -5.61 3.31 -13.19
C LYS A 140 -6.17 3.32 -11.77
N SER A 141 -6.05 4.48 -11.11
CA SER A 141 -6.79 4.74 -9.88
C SER A 141 -8.29 4.72 -10.13
N MET A 142 -9.05 4.02 -9.28
CA MET A 142 -10.52 3.94 -9.43
C MET A 142 -11.21 5.28 -9.23
N THR A 143 -10.69 6.13 -8.37
CA THR A 143 -11.19 7.49 -8.11
C THR A 143 -10.06 8.36 -7.58
N SER A 144 -10.34 9.64 -7.25
CA SER A 144 -9.35 10.53 -6.62
C SER A 144 -8.95 10.04 -5.23
N GLY A 145 -7.72 10.35 -4.80
CA GLY A 145 -7.22 9.97 -3.48
C GLY A 145 -5.75 10.26 -3.30
N THR A 146 -5.20 9.83 -2.17
CA THR A 146 -3.79 9.96 -1.82
C THR A 146 -3.13 8.59 -1.72
N VAL A 147 -1.99 8.42 -2.36
CA VAL A 147 -1.23 7.17 -2.32
C VAL A 147 -0.69 6.94 -0.90
N MET A 148 -1.18 5.91 -0.22
CA MET A 148 -0.76 5.55 1.13
C MET A 148 0.53 4.74 1.14
N SER A 149 0.70 3.84 0.17
CA SER A 149 1.85 2.93 0.13
C SER A 149 2.17 2.48 -1.28
N VAL A 150 3.46 2.42 -1.57
CA VAL A 150 4.03 1.75 -2.75
C VAL A 150 5.13 0.82 -2.26
N LYS A 151 4.92 -0.49 -2.36
CA LYS A 151 5.88 -1.47 -1.82
C LYS A 151 5.94 -2.75 -2.65
N GLU A 152 7.06 -3.45 -2.52
CA GLU A 152 7.20 -4.84 -2.95
C GLU A 152 6.84 -5.76 -1.76
N ASP A 153 5.78 -6.54 -1.92
CA ASP A 153 5.32 -7.53 -0.94
C ASP A 153 5.75 -8.94 -1.41
N PRO A 154 6.32 -9.78 -0.52
CA PRO A 154 6.81 -11.11 -0.91
C PRO A 154 5.73 -12.06 -1.45
N ILE A 155 4.45 -11.79 -1.15
CA ILE A 155 3.30 -12.63 -1.53
C ILE A 155 2.53 -11.99 -2.67
N TRP A 156 2.20 -10.70 -2.55
CA TRP A 156 1.34 -9.95 -3.46
C TRP A 156 2.10 -9.18 -4.55
N GLY A 157 3.45 -9.25 -4.56
CA GLY A 157 4.30 -8.56 -5.52
C GLY A 157 4.31 -7.05 -5.33
N ILE A 158 4.36 -6.31 -6.41
CA ILE A 158 4.31 -4.84 -6.36
C ILE A 158 2.88 -4.39 -6.06
N CYS A 159 2.77 -3.59 -4.99
CA CYS A 159 1.51 -3.15 -4.41
C CYS A 159 1.44 -1.63 -4.38
N VAL A 160 0.29 -1.09 -4.78
CA VAL A 160 -0.10 0.30 -4.56
C VAL A 160 -1.39 0.31 -3.74
N ILE A 161 -1.42 1.10 -2.66
CA ILE A 161 -2.61 1.32 -1.84
C ILE A 161 -2.93 2.80 -1.84
N ILE A 162 -4.18 3.15 -2.10
CA ILE A 162 -4.65 4.53 -2.20
C ILE A 162 -5.81 4.73 -1.22
N ASP A 163 -5.70 5.75 -0.37
CA ASP A 163 -6.81 6.27 0.43
C ASP A 163 -7.66 7.20 -0.45
N HIS A 164 -8.89 6.80 -0.66
CA HIS A 164 -9.86 7.57 -1.44
C HIS A 164 -10.76 8.48 -0.57
N GLY A 165 -10.47 8.54 0.74
CA GLY A 165 -11.28 9.25 1.71
C GLY A 165 -12.55 8.49 2.13
N ASN A 166 -13.26 9.03 3.10
CA ASN A 166 -14.51 8.46 3.64
C ASN A 166 -14.40 6.99 4.08
N GLY A 167 -13.19 6.54 4.49
CA GLY A 167 -12.94 5.16 4.91
C GLY A 167 -12.79 4.17 3.75
N VAL A 168 -12.60 4.65 2.52
CA VAL A 168 -12.44 3.81 1.32
C VAL A 168 -10.97 3.73 0.94
N GLU A 169 -10.45 2.49 0.83
CA GLU A 169 -9.10 2.21 0.34
C GLU A 169 -9.19 1.34 -0.92
N GLY A 170 -8.42 1.72 -1.94
CA GLY A 170 -8.19 0.91 -3.14
C GLY A 170 -6.83 0.20 -3.06
N HIS A 171 -6.83 -1.11 -3.21
CA HIS A 171 -5.63 -1.95 -3.18
C HIS A 171 -5.38 -2.53 -4.56
N TYR A 172 -4.20 -2.25 -5.12
CA TYR A 172 -3.79 -2.65 -6.48
C TYR A 172 -2.54 -3.51 -6.37
N TYR A 173 -2.64 -4.81 -6.63
CA TYR A 173 -1.59 -5.79 -6.44
C TYR A 173 -1.22 -6.48 -7.76
N ASN A 174 -0.15 -7.24 -7.75
CA ASN A 174 0.40 -7.89 -8.94
C ASN A 174 0.82 -6.91 -10.05
N LEU A 175 1.26 -5.71 -9.65
CA LEU A 175 1.73 -4.70 -10.58
C LEU A 175 3.14 -5.03 -11.10
N SER A 176 3.49 -4.47 -12.25
CA SER A 176 4.85 -4.47 -12.76
C SER A 176 5.75 -3.56 -11.92
N LYS A 177 7.07 -3.66 -12.08
CA LYS A 177 8.03 -2.80 -11.34
C LYS A 177 7.96 -1.33 -11.75
N ASP A 178 7.36 -1.03 -12.89
CA ASP A 178 7.22 0.32 -13.43
C ASP A 178 6.00 1.04 -12.86
N VAL A 179 6.01 1.29 -11.54
CA VAL A 179 5.00 2.09 -10.85
C VAL A 179 5.23 3.57 -11.14
N THR A 180 4.17 4.30 -11.43
CA THR A 180 4.23 5.72 -11.84
C THR A 180 3.89 6.69 -10.73
N VAL A 181 3.60 6.21 -9.52
CA VAL A 181 3.21 6.99 -8.34
C VAL A 181 4.15 6.71 -7.16
N THR A 182 4.17 7.62 -6.19
CA THR A 182 4.92 7.51 -4.94
C THR A 182 4.03 7.78 -3.75
N GLU A 183 4.43 7.33 -2.56
CA GLU A 183 3.71 7.60 -1.31
C GLU A 183 3.52 9.10 -1.08
N GLY A 184 2.34 9.49 -0.64
CA GLY A 184 1.92 10.88 -0.45
C GLY A 184 1.45 11.61 -1.72
N MET A 185 1.56 10.99 -2.91
CA MET A 185 1.10 11.60 -4.16
C MET A 185 -0.43 11.62 -4.22
N GLU A 186 -1.01 12.77 -4.58
CA GLU A 186 -2.44 12.88 -4.90
C GLU A 186 -2.69 12.42 -6.35
N VAL A 187 -3.74 11.64 -6.53
CA VAL A 187 -4.16 11.11 -7.83
C VAL A 187 -5.62 11.48 -8.10
N ALA A 188 -5.95 11.71 -9.35
CA ALA A 188 -7.33 11.86 -9.81
C ALA A 188 -7.88 10.49 -10.27
N ALA A 189 -9.21 10.40 -10.41
CA ALA A 189 -9.85 9.25 -11.06
C ALA A 189 -9.23 9.00 -12.45
N GLY A 190 -8.85 7.76 -12.72
CA GLY A 190 -8.27 7.38 -14.01
C GLY A 190 -6.78 7.71 -14.19
N THR A 191 -6.10 8.30 -13.19
CA THR A 191 -4.65 8.47 -13.21
C THR A 191 -3.97 7.11 -13.32
N VAL A 192 -3.03 6.95 -14.24
CA VAL A 192 -2.22 5.72 -14.37
C VAL A 192 -1.31 5.64 -13.16
N ILE A 193 -1.39 4.53 -12.41
CA ILE A 193 -0.62 4.29 -11.18
C ILE A 193 0.47 3.25 -11.36
N GLY A 194 0.39 2.46 -12.42
CA GLY A 194 1.32 1.38 -12.75
C GLY A 194 0.81 0.58 -13.94
N ALA A 195 1.27 -0.64 -14.05
CA ALA A 195 0.85 -1.57 -15.10
C ALA A 195 0.69 -2.99 -14.54
N VAL A 196 -0.05 -3.83 -15.25
CA VAL A 196 -0.21 -5.26 -14.92
C VAL A 196 1.15 -5.94 -14.96
N GLY A 197 1.44 -6.72 -13.92
CA GLY A 197 2.66 -7.50 -13.79
C GLY A 197 2.40 -8.99 -13.63
N ASP A 198 3.44 -9.67 -13.18
CA ASP A 198 3.49 -11.09 -12.81
C ASP A 198 4.28 -11.28 -11.51
N THR A 199 4.16 -10.31 -10.61
CA THR A 199 4.98 -10.22 -9.41
C THR A 199 4.36 -10.92 -8.19
N ALA A 200 3.04 -11.19 -8.20
CA ALA A 200 2.33 -11.85 -7.10
C ALA A 200 2.64 -13.36 -7.03
N GLN A 201 3.47 -13.76 -6.08
CA GLN A 201 3.85 -15.17 -5.90
C GLN A 201 2.68 -16.08 -5.53
N CYS A 202 1.67 -15.55 -4.83
CA CYS A 202 0.48 -16.34 -4.45
C CYS A 202 -0.47 -16.61 -5.62
N GLU A 203 -0.28 -15.95 -6.78
CA GLU A 203 -1.13 -16.04 -7.96
C GLU A 203 -0.33 -16.23 -9.26
N ILE A 204 0.97 -16.60 -9.13
CA ILE A 204 1.89 -16.73 -10.27
C ILE A 204 1.49 -17.80 -11.31
N ALA A 205 0.62 -18.75 -10.96
CA ALA A 205 0.09 -19.74 -11.91
C ALA A 205 -1.20 -19.28 -12.62
N GLU A 206 -1.68 -18.08 -12.29
CA GLU A 206 -2.80 -17.45 -13.00
C GLU A 206 -2.31 -16.77 -14.29
N ASP A 207 -3.25 -16.53 -15.23
CA ASP A 207 -2.94 -15.68 -16.38
C ASP A 207 -2.67 -14.23 -15.93
N PRO A 208 -1.95 -13.39 -16.72
CA PRO A 208 -1.68 -12.02 -16.33
C PRO A 208 -2.96 -11.25 -15.97
N HIS A 209 -2.95 -10.61 -14.81
CA HIS A 209 -4.10 -9.95 -14.24
C HIS A 209 -3.71 -8.86 -13.24
N LEU A 210 -4.63 -7.97 -12.96
CA LEU A 210 -4.61 -7.09 -11.80
C LEU A 210 -5.41 -7.74 -10.67
N HIS A 211 -4.80 -7.98 -9.50
CA HIS A 211 -5.56 -8.24 -8.29
C HIS A 211 -6.01 -6.90 -7.69
N PHE A 212 -7.32 -6.66 -7.69
CA PHE A 212 -7.90 -5.41 -7.22
C PHE A 212 -8.85 -5.67 -6.05
N ALA A 213 -8.62 -5.00 -4.93
CA ALA A 213 -9.46 -5.11 -3.75
C ALA A 213 -9.88 -3.73 -3.22
N VAL A 214 -11.01 -3.67 -2.56
CA VAL A 214 -11.54 -2.46 -1.94
C VAL A 214 -11.85 -2.73 -0.48
N LYS A 215 -11.41 -1.83 0.40
CA LYS A 215 -11.86 -1.76 1.77
C LYS A 215 -12.79 -0.57 1.96
N GLU A 216 -13.88 -0.79 2.65
CA GLU A 216 -14.77 0.26 3.13
C GLU A 216 -14.89 0.16 4.65
N ASN A 217 -14.49 1.21 5.37
CA ASN A 217 -14.45 1.25 6.84
C ASN A 217 -13.69 0.07 7.48
N GLY A 218 -12.61 -0.39 6.83
CA GLY A 218 -11.76 -1.48 7.30
C GLY A 218 -12.19 -2.89 6.89
N GLU A 219 -13.37 -3.05 6.28
CA GLU A 219 -13.90 -4.34 5.82
C GLU A 219 -13.69 -4.51 4.31
N TRP A 220 -13.34 -5.74 3.89
CA TRP A 220 -13.26 -6.06 2.46
C TRP A 220 -14.66 -6.14 1.85
N VAL A 221 -14.88 -5.42 0.74
CA VAL A 221 -16.15 -5.40 0.02
C VAL A 221 -15.94 -5.89 -1.42
N ASP A 222 -17.01 -6.37 -2.05
CA ASP A 222 -16.97 -6.76 -3.47
C ASP A 222 -16.65 -5.54 -4.35
N PRO A 223 -15.46 -5.48 -5.00
CA PRO A 223 -15.06 -4.33 -5.81
C PRO A 223 -15.98 -4.08 -7.00
N VAL A 224 -16.57 -5.13 -7.57
CA VAL A 224 -17.48 -4.99 -8.73
C VAL A 224 -18.79 -4.35 -8.30
N ALA A 225 -19.36 -4.82 -7.19
CA ALA A 225 -20.56 -4.23 -6.61
C ALA A 225 -20.33 -2.79 -6.18
N PHE A 226 -19.18 -2.52 -5.52
CA PHE A 226 -18.78 -1.18 -5.06
C PHE A 226 -18.70 -0.18 -6.23
N LEU A 227 -17.94 -0.51 -7.29
CA LEU A 227 -17.82 0.36 -8.48
C LEU A 227 -19.16 0.58 -9.18
N SER A 228 -20.03 -0.43 -9.20
CA SER A 228 -21.33 -0.33 -9.85
C SER A 228 -22.32 0.55 -9.08
N ALA A 229 -22.25 0.55 -7.75
CA ALA A 229 -23.13 1.36 -6.89
C ALA A 229 -22.80 2.86 -6.94
N GLN A 230 -21.54 3.21 -7.20
CA GLN A 230 -21.04 4.59 -7.17
C GLN A 230 -21.01 5.23 -8.59
N GLY A 231 -21.12 4.44 -9.65
CA GLY A 231 -21.05 4.89 -11.05
C GLY A 231 -22.43 5.14 -11.70
N SER A 232 -23.50 5.27 -10.92
CA SER A 232 -24.87 5.49 -11.39
C SER A 232 -25.29 6.94 -11.35
#